data_c6ad9f2f333c497a2523d40e9bee8b29
#
_entry.id   c6ad9f2f333c497a2523d40e9bee8b29
#
_cell.length_a   1.000
_cell.length_b   1.000
_cell.length_c   1.000
_cell.angle_alpha   90.00
_cell.angle_beta   90.00
_cell.angle_gamma   90.00
#
_symmetry.space_group_name_H-M   'P 1'
#
loop_
_entity.id
_entity.type
_entity.pdbx_description
1 polymer ?
#
loop_
_entity_poly.entity_id
_entity_poly.type
_entity_poly.pdbx_seq_one_letter_code
_entity_poly.pdbx_strand_id
1 'polypeptide(L)'
;RNIPHDYRPVDESVVVNGIVQKRLMMPVGVPYVDAYPDMTTEEAIEDVVVFEDIYPRRTGTMSSVTPVERTENVENEDGATTQQKYTVYQFKDTGITFSKDYILPGEELRIVFQTGAMAGMDFAVRFNPKDLPEKLENGNWNPEAQLWEIVRNEDYGRMLPADTLIPKDGDTYNLYGFDSTSEVFKDMVSKAEKELEEAARKHVEKTKIDPNTYPCTMVSDYMYNDGNVRTNEFTVGARINLINPAYFENGRVSRVIGFEFDLDIPYSSPVFIIGETAGYSRIGDLEEKID
;
A
#
# COMPACT_ATOMS: atom_id res chain seq x y z
N ARG A 1 9.00 -1.73 -10.43
CA ARG A 1 7.90 -2.68 -10.30
C ARG A 1 7.27 -2.99 -11.64
N ASN A 2 7.08 -4.25 -11.99
CA ASN A 2 6.36 -4.66 -13.18
C ASN A 2 4.86 -4.59 -12.93
N ILE A 3 4.17 -3.73 -13.66
CA ILE A 3 2.71 -3.63 -13.61
C ILE A 3 2.20 -3.99 -14.99
N PRO A 4 1.28 -4.94 -15.13
CA PRO A 4 0.79 -5.42 -16.43
C PRO A 4 -0.17 -4.43 -17.11
N HIS A 5 -0.01 -3.14 -16.88
CA HIS A 5 -0.86 -2.09 -17.39
C HIS A 5 -0.07 -1.03 -18.14
N ASP A 6 -0.76 -0.32 -19.00
CA ASP A 6 -0.21 0.66 -19.91
C ASP A 6 0.00 2.04 -19.27
N TYR A 7 0.70 2.12 -18.14
CA TYR A 7 0.95 3.39 -17.49
C TYR A 7 2.00 4.20 -18.23
N ARG A 8 3.18 3.65 -18.35
CA ARG A 8 4.26 4.11 -19.23
C ARG A 8 5.35 3.05 -19.32
N PRO A 9 6.12 2.98 -20.40
CA PRO A 9 7.29 2.12 -20.45
C PRO A 9 8.34 2.63 -19.47
N VAL A 10 8.98 1.71 -18.76
CA VAL A 10 10.13 2.01 -17.90
C VAL A 10 11.36 2.25 -18.72
N ASP A 11 11.53 1.32 -19.61
CA ASP A 11 12.65 1.19 -20.51
C ASP A 11 12.16 0.31 -21.67
N GLU A 12 12.51 0.64 -22.88
CA GLU A 12 12.15 -0.11 -24.08
C GLU A 12 12.71 -1.54 -24.06
N SER A 13 13.73 -1.79 -23.25
CA SER A 13 14.40 -3.07 -23.15
C SER A 13 13.69 -4.09 -22.24
N VAL A 14 12.70 -3.70 -21.45
CA VAL A 14 12.04 -4.61 -20.50
C VAL A 14 10.97 -5.42 -21.19
N VAL A 15 11.37 -6.57 -21.76
CA VAL A 15 10.47 -7.52 -22.40
C VAL A 15 10.46 -8.83 -21.61
N VAL A 16 9.29 -9.24 -21.13
CA VAL A 16 9.09 -10.54 -20.46
C VAL A 16 8.12 -11.37 -21.29
N ASN A 17 8.54 -12.57 -21.71
CA ASN A 17 7.74 -13.47 -22.55
C ASN A 17 7.20 -12.80 -23.84
N GLY A 18 7.99 -11.91 -24.45
CA GLY A 18 7.59 -11.20 -25.67
C GLY A 18 6.65 -10.01 -25.45
N ILE A 19 6.31 -9.68 -24.22
CA ILE A 19 5.44 -8.57 -23.86
C ILE A 19 6.29 -7.46 -23.24
N VAL A 20 6.17 -6.24 -23.79
CA VAL A 20 6.80 -5.05 -23.20
C VAL A 20 6.14 -4.78 -21.85
N GLN A 21 6.93 -4.85 -20.78
CA GLN A 21 6.46 -4.55 -19.44
C GLN A 21 6.50 -3.04 -19.22
N LYS A 22 5.40 -2.50 -18.74
CA LYS A 22 5.34 -1.13 -18.24
C LYS A 22 5.41 -1.15 -16.73
N ARG A 23 6.07 -0.18 -16.14
CA ARG A 23 6.24 -0.07 -14.69
C ARG A 23 5.74 1.27 -14.21
N LEU A 24 5.26 1.30 -12.99
CA LEU A 24 5.10 2.55 -12.28
C LEU A 24 6.49 3.07 -11.90
N MET A 25 6.77 4.31 -12.28
CA MET A 25 8.03 4.99 -11.99
C MET A 25 7.81 6.02 -10.89
N MET A 26 8.90 6.43 -10.27
CA MET A 26 8.91 7.65 -9.46
C MET A 26 8.51 8.86 -10.31
N PRO A 27 8.02 9.96 -9.71
CA PRO A 27 7.71 11.18 -10.45
C PRO A 27 8.89 11.68 -11.30
N VAL A 28 8.58 12.37 -12.40
CA VAL A 28 9.62 12.94 -13.27
C VAL A 28 10.55 13.85 -12.46
N GLY A 29 11.85 13.62 -12.57
CA GLY A 29 12.88 14.35 -11.81
C GLY A 29 13.21 13.77 -10.44
N VAL A 30 12.57 12.68 -10.02
CA VAL A 30 12.86 11.96 -8.77
C VAL A 30 13.15 10.50 -9.10
N PRO A 31 14.33 10.16 -9.64
CA PRO A 31 14.64 8.78 -10.02
C PRO A 31 14.91 7.84 -8.84
N TYR A 32 15.35 8.38 -7.71
CA TYR A 32 15.67 7.66 -6.48
C TYR A 32 15.47 8.56 -5.26
N VAL A 33 15.59 7.99 -4.07
CA VAL A 33 15.54 8.72 -2.79
C VAL A 33 16.87 8.48 -2.04
N ASP A 34 17.58 9.56 -1.74
CA ASP A 34 18.79 9.52 -0.94
C ASP A 34 18.49 9.47 0.56
N ALA A 35 19.19 8.60 1.28
CA ALA A 35 19.16 8.56 2.73
C ALA A 35 19.84 9.79 3.34
N TYR A 36 20.93 10.23 2.71
CA TYR A 36 21.75 11.36 3.11
C TYR A 36 22.09 12.22 1.90
N PRO A 37 21.60 13.47 1.84
CA PRO A 37 21.75 14.34 0.66
C PRO A 37 23.21 14.67 0.27
N ASP A 38 24.11 14.61 1.23
CA ASP A 38 25.53 14.95 1.04
C ASP A 38 26.42 13.73 0.80
N MET A 39 25.83 12.54 0.67
CA MET A 39 26.59 11.31 0.44
C MET A 39 27.11 11.27 -0.99
N THR A 40 28.38 10.88 -1.15
CA THR A 40 28.96 10.65 -2.48
C THR A 40 28.47 9.34 -3.07
N THR A 41 28.42 9.25 -4.38
CA THR A 41 28.01 8.00 -5.08
C THR A 41 28.94 6.82 -4.78
N GLU A 42 30.18 7.07 -4.40
CA GLU A 42 31.16 6.04 -4.04
C GLU A 42 30.89 5.42 -2.66
N GLU A 43 30.20 6.15 -1.79
CA GLU A 43 29.83 5.70 -0.43
C GLU A 43 28.39 5.18 -0.36
N ALA A 44 27.61 5.38 -1.41
CA ALA A 44 26.22 4.98 -1.43
C ALA A 44 26.07 3.47 -1.59
N ILE A 45 25.27 2.87 -0.72
CA ILE A 45 24.76 1.51 -0.90
C ILE A 45 23.41 1.62 -1.60
N GLU A 46 23.33 1.10 -2.82
CA GLU A 46 22.08 1.08 -3.57
C GLU A 46 21.24 -0.11 -3.17
N ASP A 47 19.96 0.14 -2.93
CA ASP A 47 18.95 -0.90 -2.70
C ASP A 47 17.76 -0.71 -3.64
N VAL A 48 17.10 -1.80 -4.01
CA VAL A 48 15.94 -1.81 -4.87
C VAL A 48 14.77 -2.44 -4.15
N VAL A 49 13.81 -1.62 -3.78
CA VAL A 49 12.59 -2.06 -3.09
C VAL A 49 11.41 -2.10 -4.04
N VAL A 50 10.61 -3.15 -3.95
CA VAL A 50 9.39 -3.34 -4.76
C VAL A 50 8.16 -3.20 -3.86
N PHE A 51 7.33 -2.20 -4.15
CA PHE A 51 6.04 -2.00 -3.49
C PHE A 51 4.93 -2.61 -4.36
N GLU A 52 4.44 -3.78 -3.98
CA GLU A 52 3.48 -4.54 -4.80
C GLU A 52 2.05 -4.01 -4.72
N ASP A 53 1.73 -3.27 -3.70
CA ASP A 53 0.43 -2.69 -3.38
C ASP A 53 0.21 -1.32 -4.03
N ILE A 54 1.27 -0.68 -4.56
CA ILE A 54 1.19 0.65 -5.18
C ILE A 54 1.07 0.51 -6.69
N TYR A 55 -0.08 0.89 -7.21
CA TYR A 55 -0.39 0.91 -8.64
C TYR A 55 -1.46 1.96 -8.93
N PRO A 56 -1.53 2.49 -10.16
CA PRO A 56 -2.60 3.37 -10.55
C PRO A 56 -3.96 2.69 -10.39
N ARG A 57 -4.85 3.30 -9.62
CA ARG A 57 -6.19 2.79 -9.34
C ARG A 57 -7.20 3.91 -9.28
N ARG A 58 -8.43 3.63 -9.68
CA ARG A 58 -9.56 4.55 -9.51
C ARG A 58 -10.33 4.11 -8.27
N THR A 59 -10.14 4.87 -7.21
CA THR A 59 -10.95 4.72 -6.00
C THR A 59 -12.16 5.61 -6.09
N GLY A 60 -13.34 5.02 -5.94
CA GLY A 60 -14.63 5.70 -5.90
C GLY A 60 -15.27 5.64 -4.53
N THR A 61 -16.27 6.50 -4.31
CA THR A 61 -17.11 6.47 -3.12
C THR A 61 -18.56 6.32 -3.54
N MET A 62 -19.24 5.34 -2.96
CA MET A 62 -20.64 5.10 -3.24
C MET A 62 -21.52 6.14 -2.59
N SER A 63 -22.50 6.61 -3.33
CA SER A 63 -23.56 7.53 -2.86
C SER A 63 -24.90 7.10 -3.41
N SER A 64 -25.97 7.47 -2.71
CA SER A 64 -27.35 7.17 -3.10
C SER A 64 -27.56 5.65 -3.35
N VAL A 65 -26.99 4.82 -2.48
CA VAL A 65 -27.16 3.37 -2.57
C VAL A 65 -28.61 3.00 -2.35
N THR A 66 -29.21 2.33 -3.32
CA THR A 66 -30.64 1.95 -3.29
C THR A 66 -30.82 0.49 -3.67
N PRO A 67 -31.63 -0.27 -2.90
CA PRO A 67 -32.05 -1.61 -3.30
C PRO A 67 -33.10 -1.53 -4.41
N VAL A 68 -32.96 -2.38 -5.41
CA VAL A 68 -33.94 -2.51 -6.53
C VAL A 68 -34.37 -3.96 -6.66
N GLU A 69 -35.68 -4.21 -6.63
CA GLU A 69 -36.19 -5.53 -6.91
C GLU A 69 -36.09 -5.86 -8.40
N ARG A 70 -35.64 -7.07 -8.69
CA ARG A 70 -35.59 -7.68 -10.01
C ARG A 70 -36.32 -9.01 -9.95
N THR A 71 -36.73 -9.52 -11.11
CA THR A 71 -37.38 -10.82 -11.24
C THR A 71 -36.60 -11.65 -12.23
N GLU A 72 -36.29 -12.89 -11.87
CA GLU A 72 -35.68 -13.85 -12.76
C GLU A 72 -36.56 -15.08 -12.89
N ASN A 73 -36.48 -15.72 -14.04
CA ASN A 73 -37.20 -16.98 -14.28
C ASN A 73 -36.25 -18.12 -13.89
N VAL A 74 -36.62 -18.89 -12.89
CA VAL A 74 -35.87 -20.05 -12.42
C VAL A 74 -36.63 -21.32 -12.88
N GLU A 75 -35.93 -22.20 -13.58
CA GLU A 75 -36.47 -23.51 -13.96
C GLU A 75 -36.25 -24.47 -12.78
N ASN A 76 -37.37 -25.05 -12.29
CA ASN A 76 -37.33 -26.04 -11.22
C ASN A 76 -36.93 -27.42 -11.77
N GLU A 77 -36.59 -28.34 -10.89
CA GLU A 77 -36.25 -29.74 -11.24
C GLU A 77 -37.31 -30.44 -12.06
N ASP A 78 -38.55 -30.01 -11.95
CA ASP A 78 -39.71 -30.52 -12.70
C ASP A 78 -39.89 -29.87 -14.09
N GLY A 79 -38.98 -28.99 -14.51
CA GLY A 79 -39.07 -28.25 -15.79
C GLY A 79 -40.09 -27.10 -15.78
N ALA A 80 -40.68 -26.77 -14.64
CA ALA A 80 -41.59 -25.65 -14.51
C ALA A 80 -40.82 -24.36 -14.24
N THR A 81 -41.10 -23.32 -15.01
CA THR A 81 -40.47 -21.99 -14.80
C THR A 81 -41.26 -21.23 -13.73
N THR A 82 -40.57 -20.83 -12.66
CA THR A 82 -41.12 -19.97 -11.61
C THR A 82 -40.38 -18.61 -11.62
N GLN A 83 -41.15 -17.56 -11.31
CA GLN A 83 -40.56 -16.23 -11.15
C GLN A 83 -40.06 -16.04 -9.73
N GLN A 84 -38.77 -15.84 -9.58
CA GLN A 84 -38.14 -15.52 -8.30
C GLN A 84 -37.74 -14.05 -8.25
N LYS A 85 -38.17 -13.38 -7.18
CA LYS A 85 -37.75 -12.01 -6.91
C LYS A 85 -36.39 -11.98 -6.20
N TYR A 86 -35.58 -11.04 -6.58
CA TYR A 86 -34.27 -10.79 -5.93
C TYR A 86 -33.96 -9.30 -5.87
N THR A 87 -33.06 -8.93 -4.99
CA THR A 87 -32.63 -7.55 -4.81
C THR A 87 -31.25 -7.36 -5.42
N VAL A 88 -31.08 -6.30 -6.21
CA VAL A 88 -29.80 -5.76 -6.64
C VAL A 88 -29.61 -4.38 -6.02
N TYR A 89 -28.37 -3.92 -5.96
CA TYR A 89 -28.04 -2.60 -5.40
C TYR A 89 -27.54 -1.69 -6.50
N GLN A 90 -28.11 -0.50 -6.56
CA GLN A 90 -27.66 0.57 -7.44
C GLN A 90 -27.04 1.70 -6.62
N PHE A 91 -26.03 2.36 -7.18
CA PHE A 91 -25.34 3.46 -6.55
C PHE A 91 -24.90 4.51 -7.56
N LYS A 92 -24.57 5.71 -7.09
CA LYS A 92 -23.92 6.78 -7.86
C LYS A 92 -22.52 7.02 -7.32
N ASP A 93 -21.58 7.37 -8.20
CA ASP A 93 -20.28 7.92 -7.84
C ASP A 93 -20.19 9.36 -8.35
N THR A 94 -20.20 10.31 -7.42
CA THR A 94 -20.13 11.74 -7.76
C THR A 94 -18.71 12.22 -8.08
N GLY A 95 -17.72 11.38 -7.84
CA GLY A 95 -16.31 11.69 -8.10
C GLY A 95 -15.88 11.44 -9.54
N ILE A 96 -16.77 10.89 -10.39
CA ILE A 96 -16.46 10.59 -11.79
C ILE A 96 -17.70 10.78 -12.68
N THR A 97 -17.46 11.25 -13.90
CA THR A 97 -18.42 11.14 -15.00
C THR A 97 -17.94 10.04 -15.94
N PHE A 98 -18.69 8.95 -16.00
CA PHE A 98 -18.30 7.76 -16.75
C PHE A 98 -19.06 7.68 -18.08
N SER A 99 -18.44 7.01 -19.07
CA SER A 99 -19.05 6.69 -20.37
C SER A 99 -18.81 5.21 -20.67
N LYS A 100 -19.73 4.58 -21.38
CA LYS A 100 -19.53 3.22 -21.89
C LYS A 100 -18.33 3.10 -22.82
N ASP A 101 -17.93 4.22 -23.47
CA ASP A 101 -16.75 4.27 -24.33
C ASP A 101 -15.43 4.03 -23.58
N TYR A 102 -15.45 4.14 -22.26
CA TYR A 102 -14.28 3.86 -21.41
C TYR A 102 -14.15 2.39 -21.01
N ILE A 103 -15.12 1.55 -21.36
CA ILE A 103 -15.06 0.11 -21.07
C ILE A 103 -14.07 -0.54 -22.03
N LEU A 104 -13.15 -1.33 -21.49
CA LEU A 104 -12.22 -2.09 -22.33
C LEU A 104 -12.98 -3.16 -23.12
N PRO A 105 -12.76 -3.26 -24.45
CA PRO A 105 -13.43 -4.26 -25.27
C PRO A 105 -13.16 -5.69 -24.78
N GLY A 106 -14.21 -6.43 -24.49
CA GLY A 106 -14.13 -7.81 -23.99
C GLY A 106 -13.89 -7.96 -22.50
N GLU A 107 -13.70 -6.84 -21.77
CA GLU A 107 -13.57 -6.84 -20.32
C GLU A 107 -14.90 -6.50 -19.64
N GLU A 108 -15.05 -7.00 -18.42
CA GLU A 108 -16.18 -6.70 -17.56
C GLU A 108 -15.78 -5.61 -16.55
N LEU A 109 -16.64 -4.62 -16.35
CA LEU A 109 -16.45 -3.66 -15.27
C LEU A 109 -16.60 -4.36 -13.94
N ARG A 110 -15.62 -4.21 -13.06
CA ARG A 110 -15.60 -4.79 -11.73
C ARG A 110 -15.23 -3.76 -10.68
N ILE A 111 -15.74 -3.93 -9.50
CA ILE A 111 -15.36 -3.15 -8.31
C ILE A 111 -14.83 -4.09 -7.23
N VAL A 112 -13.82 -3.64 -6.51
CA VAL A 112 -13.33 -4.28 -5.28
C VAL A 112 -13.58 -3.32 -4.13
N PHE A 113 -14.40 -3.73 -3.18
CA PHE A 113 -14.69 -2.91 -2.00
C PHE A 113 -13.44 -2.72 -1.14
N GLN A 114 -13.20 -1.48 -0.73
CA GLN A 114 -12.09 -1.14 0.15
C GLN A 114 -12.55 -0.96 1.60
N THR A 115 -13.78 -0.53 1.80
CA THR A 115 -14.38 -0.29 3.11
C THR A 115 -15.78 -0.88 3.20
N GLY A 116 -16.37 -0.83 4.38
CA GLY A 116 -17.72 -1.32 4.63
C GLY A 116 -17.80 -2.82 4.91
N ALA A 117 -19.02 -3.33 4.95
CA ALA A 117 -19.28 -4.73 5.30
C ALA A 117 -18.75 -5.73 4.25
N MET A 118 -18.50 -5.28 3.02
CA MET A 118 -18.00 -6.08 1.91
C MET A 118 -16.53 -5.79 1.57
N ALA A 119 -15.77 -5.18 2.47
CA ALA A 119 -14.35 -4.90 2.24
C ALA A 119 -13.58 -6.15 1.78
N GLY A 120 -12.77 -6.00 0.73
CA GLY A 120 -12.01 -7.09 0.10
C GLY A 120 -12.80 -7.96 -0.89
N MET A 121 -14.12 -7.81 -0.98
CA MET A 121 -14.93 -8.55 -1.94
C MET A 121 -14.98 -7.82 -3.29
N ASP A 122 -15.04 -8.58 -4.38
CA ASP A 122 -15.16 -8.06 -5.74
C ASP A 122 -16.49 -8.46 -6.38
N PHE A 123 -17.01 -7.53 -7.19
CA PHE A 123 -18.27 -7.73 -7.91
C PHE A 123 -18.16 -7.13 -9.32
N ALA A 124 -18.79 -7.80 -10.27
CA ALA A 124 -19.10 -7.18 -11.54
C ALA A 124 -20.10 -6.05 -11.34
N VAL A 125 -19.97 -4.99 -12.14
CA VAL A 125 -20.91 -3.87 -12.12
C VAL A 125 -21.36 -3.52 -13.52
N ARG A 126 -22.60 -3.09 -13.63
CA ARG A 126 -23.19 -2.59 -14.87
C ARG A 126 -23.34 -1.08 -14.78
N PHE A 127 -22.66 -0.36 -15.67
CA PHE A 127 -22.88 1.07 -15.82
C PHE A 127 -24.13 1.34 -16.65
N ASN A 128 -24.90 2.35 -16.26
CA ASN A 128 -26.12 2.79 -16.93
C ASN A 128 -27.11 1.62 -17.19
N PRO A 129 -27.59 0.95 -16.15
CA PRO A 129 -28.40 -0.26 -16.27
C PRO A 129 -29.77 -0.01 -16.92
N LYS A 130 -30.16 1.24 -17.11
CA LYS A 130 -31.39 1.67 -17.78
C LYS A 130 -31.20 2.00 -19.25
N ASP A 131 -29.98 1.92 -19.76
CA ASP A 131 -29.59 2.28 -21.14
C ASP A 131 -30.09 3.65 -21.60
N LEU A 132 -30.04 4.62 -20.67
CA LEU A 132 -30.43 6.01 -20.96
C LEU A 132 -29.35 6.68 -21.82
N PRO A 133 -29.72 7.71 -22.60
CA PRO A 133 -28.74 8.54 -23.27
C PRO A 133 -27.73 9.15 -22.27
N GLU A 134 -26.45 8.97 -22.51
CA GLU A 134 -25.40 9.45 -21.59
C GLU A 134 -25.32 11.00 -21.59
N LYS A 135 -25.75 11.64 -22.67
CA LYS A 135 -25.85 13.08 -22.80
C LYS A 135 -27.29 13.51 -23.05
N LEU A 136 -27.64 14.64 -22.48
CA LEU A 136 -28.89 15.33 -22.73
C LEU A 136 -28.84 16.09 -24.06
N GLU A 137 -30.00 16.55 -24.57
CA GLU A 137 -30.10 17.35 -25.80
C GLU A 137 -29.23 18.62 -25.78
N ASN A 138 -28.99 19.19 -24.61
CA ASN A 138 -28.14 20.36 -24.41
C ASN A 138 -26.62 20.02 -24.38
N GLY A 139 -26.24 18.74 -24.60
CA GLY A 139 -24.87 18.27 -24.61
C GLY A 139 -24.27 17.98 -23.22
N ASN A 140 -24.97 18.30 -22.15
CA ASN A 140 -24.52 17.98 -20.79
C ASN A 140 -24.67 16.50 -20.48
N TRP A 141 -23.86 16.00 -19.56
CA TRP A 141 -23.99 14.63 -19.07
C TRP A 141 -25.34 14.43 -18.38
N ASN A 142 -25.96 13.30 -18.67
CA ASN A 142 -27.22 12.92 -18.06
C ASN A 142 -26.98 12.30 -16.67
N PRO A 143 -27.37 12.96 -15.57
CA PRO A 143 -27.14 12.44 -14.22
C PRO A 143 -27.92 11.16 -13.91
N GLU A 144 -28.97 10.85 -14.66
CA GLU A 144 -29.73 9.61 -14.51
C GLU A 144 -29.07 8.43 -15.20
N ALA A 145 -28.20 8.70 -16.19
CA ALA A 145 -27.37 7.69 -16.83
C ALA A 145 -26.12 7.37 -15.99
N GLN A 146 -25.72 8.23 -15.07
CA GLN A 146 -24.58 8.03 -14.16
C GLN A 146 -24.98 7.14 -12.96
N LEU A 147 -25.46 5.96 -13.27
CA LEU A 147 -25.97 4.98 -12.32
C LEU A 147 -25.22 3.66 -12.51
N TRP A 148 -24.86 3.04 -11.42
CA TRP A 148 -24.14 1.77 -11.37
C TRP A 148 -25.02 0.72 -10.69
N GLU A 149 -24.99 -0.50 -11.18
CA GLU A 149 -25.71 -1.64 -10.59
C GLU A 149 -24.72 -2.77 -10.30
N ILE A 150 -24.73 -3.27 -9.07
CA ILE A 150 -23.88 -4.40 -8.65
C ILE A 150 -24.54 -5.68 -9.15
N VAL A 151 -23.79 -6.50 -9.89
CA VAL A 151 -24.23 -7.80 -10.34
C VAL A 151 -24.03 -8.80 -9.21
N ARG A 152 -25.07 -9.57 -8.89
CA ARG A 152 -24.98 -10.62 -7.87
C ARG A 152 -24.07 -11.75 -8.34
N ASN A 153 -23.35 -12.33 -7.41
CA ASN A 153 -22.55 -13.54 -7.64
C ASN A 153 -22.62 -14.50 -6.45
N GLU A 154 -22.14 -15.74 -6.66
CA GLU A 154 -22.06 -16.80 -5.65
C GLU A 154 -20.61 -17.12 -5.27
N ASP A 155 -19.64 -16.31 -5.67
CA ASP A 155 -18.21 -16.57 -5.51
C ASP A 155 -17.78 -16.73 -4.04
N TYR A 156 -18.61 -16.23 -3.12
CA TYR A 156 -18.39 -16.30 -1.68
C TYR A 156 -19.23 -17.37 -0.97
N GLY A 157 -19.66 -18.41 -1.71
CA GLY A 157 -20.42 -19.53 -1.17
C GLY A 157 -21.92 -19.24 -0.91
N ARG A 158 -22.38 -18.04 -1.26
CA ARG A 158 -23.79 -17.65 -1.23
C ARG A 158 -24.03 -16.48 -2.18
N MET A 159 -25.26 -16.32 -2.61
CA MET A 159 -25.64 -15.19 -3.46
C MET A 159 -25.49 -13.86 -2.72
N LEU A 160 -24.62 -12.97 -3.21
CA LEU A 160 -24.33 -11.65 -2.64
C LEU A 160 -24.54 -10.55 -3.71
N PRO A 161 -24.83 -9.26 -3.29
CA PRO A 161 -25.05 -8.78 -1.92
C PRO A 161 -26.36 -9.24 -1.30
N ALA A 162 -26.36 -9.58 -0.02
CA ALA A 162 -27.53 -9.98 0.74
C ALA A 162 -27.35 -9.83 2.26
N ASP A 163 -28.43 -9.78 3.01
CA ASP A 163 -28.48 -9.72 4.47
C ASP A 163 -27.67 -8.55 5.06
N THR A 164 -26.58 -8.88 5.77
CA THR A 164 -25.67 -7.89 6.38
C THR A 164 -24.55 -7.46 5.46
N LEU A 165 -24.26 -8.24 4.40
CA LEU A 165 -23.25 -7.94 3.39
C LEU A 165 -23.89 -7.17 2.24
N ILE A 166 -24.16 -5.91 2.47
CA ILE A 166 -24.79 -4.98 1.53
C ILE A 166 -23.96 -3.70 1.44
N PRO A 167 -23.92 -3.04 0.26
CA PRO A 167 -23.27 -1.77 0.09
C PRO A 167 -24.00 -0.67 0.85
N LYS A 168 -23.26 0.36 1.28
CA LYS A 168 -23.82 1.56 1.94
C LYS A 168 -23.21 2.82 1.36
N ASP A 169 -23.92 3.93 1.58
CA ASP A 169 -23.37 5.25 1.27
C ASP A 169 -22.08 5.47 2.06
N GLY A 170 -21.05 5.96 1.37
CA GLY A 170 -19.73 6.19 1.94
C GLY A 170 -18.76 5.01 1.78
N ASP A 171 -19.23 3.82 1.39
CA ASP A 171 -18.31 2.72 1.07
C ASP A 171 -17.41 3.09 -0.10
N THR A 172 -16.14 2.79 0.03
CA THR A 172 -15.15 3.03 -1.02
C THR A 172 -14.83 1.77 -1.78
N TYR A 173 -14.50 1.92 -3.05
CA TYR A 173 -14.18 0.80 -3.95
C TYR A 173 -13.11 1.19 -4.97
N ASN A 174 -12.39 0.22 -5.49
CA ASN A 174 -11.54 0.38 -6.66
C ASN A 174 -12.25 -0.16 -7.91
N LEU A 175 -12.24 0.63 -9.00
CA LEU A 175 -12.84 0.26 -10.28
C LEU A 175 -11.80 -0.40 -11.19
N TYR A 176 -12.24 -1.43 -11.92
CA TYR A 176 -11.45 -2.19 -12.90
C TYR A 176 -12.25 -2.41 -14.19
N GLY A 177 -11.56 -2.82 -15.26
CA GLY A 177 -12.18 -3.13 -16.56
C GLY A 177 -12.42 -1.91 -17.45
N PHE A 178 -11.76 -0.78 -17.16
CA PHE A 178 -11.88 0.45 -17.95
C PHE A 178 -10.53 0.87 -18.55
N ASP A 179 -10.59 1.67 -19.58
CA ASP A 179 -9.41 2.24 -20.26
C ASP A 179 -8.77 3.32 -19.39
N SER A 180 -7.67 2.96 -18.75
CA SER A 180 -6.89 3.85 -17.89
C SER A 180 -6.11 4.93 -18.67
N THR A 181 -6.02 4.82 -19.99
CA THR A 181 -5.30 5.79 -20.83
C THR A 181 -6.15 6.99 -21.23
N SER A 182 -7.47 6.93 -20.98
CA SER A 182 -8.36 8.05 -21.29
C SER A 182 -8.03 9.28 -20.44
N GLU A 183 -8.30 10.46 -20.99
CA GLU A 183 -8.05 11.75 -20.34
C GLU A 183 -8.68 11.88 -18.94
N VAL A 184 -9.80 11.19 -18.69
CA VAL A 184 -10.54 11.22 -17.43
C VAL A 184 -9.76 10.52 -16.31
N PHE A 185 -8.89 9.58 -16.66
CA PHE A 185 -8.14 8.75 -15.69
C PHE A 185 -6.65 9.06 -15.61
N LYS A 186 -6.15 10.02 -16.39
CA LYS A 186 -4.71 10.37 -16.41
C LYS A 186 -4.11 10.73 -15.06
N ASP A 187 -4.93 11.30 -14.16
CA ASP A 187 -4.49 11.67 -12.82
C ASP A 187 -4.16 10.47 -11.93
N MET A 188 -4.63 9.28 -12.26
CA MET A 188 -4.35 8.07 -11.48
C MET A 188 -2.87 7.72 -11.47
N VAL A 189 -2.20 7.86 -12.62
CA VAL A 189 -0.77 7.59 -12.73
C VAL A 189 0.02 8.55 -11.86
N SER A 190 -0.26 9.85 -11.96
CA SER A 190 0.40 10.88 -11.15
C SER A 190 0.17 10.69 -9.64
N LYS A 191 -1.01 10.23 -9.24
CA LYS A 191 -1.30 9.92 -7.84
C LYS A 191 -0.51 8.72 -7.35
N ALA A 192 -0.47 7.65 -8.14
CA ALA A 192 0.31 6.45 -7.81
C ALA A 192 1.83 6.72 -7.80
N GLU A 193 2.32 7.57 -8.69
CA GLU A 193 3.73 8.00 -8.69
C GLU A 193 4.11 8.74 -7.40
N LYS A 194 3.24 9.63 -6.92
CA LYS A 194 3.44 10.33 -5.64
C LYS A 194 3.36 9.37 -4.45
N GLU A 195 2.39 8.46 -4.45
CA GLU A 195 2.28 7.43 -3.41
C GLU A 195 3.54 6.55 -3.37
N LEU A 196 4.09 6.20 -4.53
CA LEU A 196 5.34 5.46 -4.62
C LEU A 196 6.53 6.27 -4.05
N GLU A 197 6.61 7.57 -4.36
CA GLU A 197 7.62 8.45 -3.80
C GLU A 197 7.52 8.53 -2.27
N GLU A 198 6.32 8.73 -1.73
CA GLU A 198 6.09 8.80 -0.29
C GLU A 198 6.47 7.48 0.40
N ALA A 199 6.09 6.33 -0.18
CA ALA A 199 6.46 5.02 0.33
C ALA A 199 7.98 4.79 0.28
N ALA A 200 8.64 5.20 -0.80
CA ALA A 200 10.10 5.11 -0.91
C ALA A 200 10.78 5.98 0.15
N ARG A 201 10.34 7.22 0.35
CA ARG A 201 10.87 8.09 1.40
C ARG A 201 10.67 7.51 2.80
N LYS A 202 9.49 6.99 3.09
CA LYS A 202 9.18 6.31 4.36
C LYS A 202 10.08 5.09 4.57
N HIS A 203 10.31 4.30 3.51
CA HIS A 203 11.22 3.16 3.56
C HIS A 203 12.65 3.59 3.87
N VAL A 204 13.16 4.60 3.17
CA VAL A 204 14.51 5.14 3.40
C VAL A 204 14.67 5.66 4.83
N GLU A 205 13.68 6.38 5.37
CA GLU A 205 13.71 6.86 6.77
C GLU A 205 13.81 5.71 7.78
N LYS A 206 13.20 4.57 7.50
CA LYS A 206 13.29 3.37 8.33
C LYS A 206 14.65 2.65 8.17
N THR A 207 15.12 2.51 6.94
CA THR A 207 16.31 1.70 6.63
C THR A 207 17.64 2.42 6.79
N LYS A 208 17.65 3.77 6.76
CA LYS A 208 18.87 4.55 7.02
C LYS A 208 19.37 4.40 8.46
N ILE A 209 18.52 3.92 9.38
CA ILE A 209 18.92 3.63 10.75
C ILE A 209 19.65 2.28 10.73
N ASP A 210 20.89 2.26 11.24
CA ASP A 210 21.65 1.03 11.36
C ASP A 210 20.95 0.04 12.33
N PRO A 211 20.48 -1.11 11.85
CA PRO A 211 19.85 -2.09 12.71
C PRO A 211 20.84 -2.87 13.58
N ASN A 212 22.12 -2.69 13.36
CA ASN A 212 23.14 -3.44 14.07
C ASN A 212 23.31 -2.95 15.50
N THR A 213 23.60 -3.87 16.37
CA THR A 213 24.01 -3.59 17.75
C THR A 213 25.47 -3.98 17.94
N TYR A 214 26.18 -3.17 18.68
CA TYR A 214 27.62 -3.33 18.92
C TYR A 214 27.83 -3.62 20.40
N PRO A 215 28.06 -4.89 20.82
CA PRO A 215 28.46 -5.20 22.18
C PRO A 215 29.90 -4.75 22.38
N CYS A 216 30.11 -3.81 23.29
CA CYS A 216 31.40 -3.24 23.64
C CYS A 216 31.78 -3.65 25.06
N THR A 217 32.75 -4.54 25.21
CA THR A 217 33.32 -4.89 26.50
C THR A 217 34.25 -3.80 26.96
N MET A 218 33.98 -3.21 28.11
CA MET A 218 34.78 -2.14 28.68
C MET A 218 36.00 -2.72 29.40
N VAL A 219 37.11 -1.97 29.33
CA VAL A 219 38.31 -2.34 30.11
C VAL A 219 38.04 -2.03 31.58
N SER A 220 38.22 -3.05 32.44
CA SER A 220 37.95 -2.92 33.87
C SER A 220 38.76 -1.81 34.53
N ASP A 221 40.02 -1.66 34.17
CA ASP A 221 40.90 -0.58 34.71
C ASP A 221 40.32 0.81 34.41
N TYR A 222 39.73 1.03 33.24
CA TYR A 222 39.06 2.29 32.91
C TYR A 222 37.80 2.51 33.74
N MET A 223 37.02 1.46 33.96
CA MET A 223 35.73 1.55 34.67
C MET A 223 35.88 1.74 36.17
N TYR A 224 36.94 1.19 36.77
CA TYR A 224 37.10 1.08 38.23
C TYR A 224 38.38 1.69 38.77
N ASN A 225 39.12 2.47 37.97
CA ASN A 225 40.38 3.05 38.41
C ASN A 225 40.14 4.24 39.38
N ASP A 226 41.08 4.44 40.29
CA ASP A 226 41.12 5.55 41.24
C ASP A 226 39.95 5.62 42.24
N GLY A 227 39.28 4.49 42.48
CA GLY A 227 38.11 4.44 43.37
C GLY A 227 36.85 5.08 42.82
N ASN A 228 36.86 5.50 41.56
CA ASN A 228 35.69 6.01 40.86
C ASN A 228 35.06 4.94 39.98
N VAL A 229 33.77 4.74 40.12
CA VAL A 229 32.99 3.86 39.24
C VAL A 229 32.40 4.71 38.14
N ARG A 230 32.82 4.51 36.87
CA ARG A 230 32.40 5.32 35.72
C ARG A 230 31.14 4.79 35.04
N THR A 231 30.42 3.86 35.70
CA THR A 231 29.17 3.30 35.13
C THR A 231 28.13 4.37 34.82
N ASN A 232 28.14 5.47 35.55
CA ASN A 232 27.21 6.58 35.34
C ASN A 232 27.45 7.36 34.02
N GLU A 233 28.64 7.21 33.42
CA GLU A 233 28.95 7.85 32.15
C GLU A 233 28.29 7.12 30.98
N PHE A 234 27.95 5.83 31.15
CA PHE A 234 27.37 4.96 30.13
C PHE A 234 25.95 4.53 30.46
N THR A 235 25.12 5.48 30.86
CA THR A 235 23.70 5.20 31.12
C THR A 235 22.96 4.91 29.82
N VAL A 236 21.89 4.09 29.90
CA VAL A 236 21.01 3.82 28.77
C VAL A 236 20.47 5.15 28.19
N GLY A 237 20.61 5.35 26.89
CA GLY A 237 20.28 6.58 26.19
C GLY A 237 21.47 7.56 26.03
N ALA A 238 22.59 7.35 26.74
CA ALA A 238 23.80 8.17 26.54
C ALA A 238 24.33 8.02 25.12
N ARG A 239 24.74 9.15 24.53
CA ARG A 239 25.40 9.17 23.20
C ARG A 239 26.89 8.96 23.36
N ILE A 240 27.42 8.04 22.60
CA ILE A 240 28.85 7.74 22.56
C ILE A 240 29.33 7.76 21.11
N ASN A 241 30.60 8.11 20.93
CA ASN A 241 31.22 8.03 19.62
C ASN A 241 32.05 6.74 19.50
N LEU A 242 31.59 5.82 18.62
CA LEU A 242 32.32 4.61 18.28
C LEU A 242 33.41 4.93 17.27
N ILE A 243 34.67 4.70 17.61
CA ILE A 243 35.78 4.87 16.70
C ILE A 243 36.44 3.51 16.49
N ASN A 244 36.41 3.04 15.26
CA ASN A 244 37.12 1.82 14.86
C ASN A 244 37.63 2.00 13.43
N PRO A 245 38.98 2.02 13.23
CA PRO A 245 39.55 2.25 11.90
C PRO A 245 39.08 1.27 10.81
N ALA A 246 38.61 0.07 11.19
CA ALA A 246 38.16 -0.92 10.24
C ALA A 246 36.69 -0.73 9.82
N TYR A 247 35.86 -0.06 10.65
CA TYR A 247 34.41 0.04 10.42
C TYR A 247 33.89 1.48 10.52
N PHE A 248 34.51 2.33 11.35
CA PHE A 248 34.09 3.70 11.64
C PHE A 248 35.30 4.63 11.72
N GLU A 249 36.02 4.79 10.63
CA GLU A 249 37.28 5.59 10.59
C GLU A 249 37.08 7.01 11.12
N ASN A 250 35.97 7.65 10.76
CA ASN A 250 35.64 9.01 11.19
C ASN A 250 34.79 9.06 12.47
N GLY A 251 34.61 7.92 13.11
CA GLY A 251 33.73 7.77 14.25
C GLY A 251 32.25 7.76 13.89
N ARG A 252 31.45 7.09 14.73
CA ARG A 252 30.00 7.03 14.63
C ARG A 252 29.38 7.32 15.98
N VAL A 253 28.50 8.33 16.03
CA VAL A 253 27.72 8.63 17.22
C VAL A 253 26.52 7.71 17.29
N SER A 254 26.46 6.89 18.34
CA SER A 254 25.35 5.97 18.61
C SER A 254 24.96 6.05 20.09
N ARG A 255 23.91 5.34 20.47
CA ARG A 255 23.39 5.36 21.84
C ARG A 255 23.69 4.05 22.57
N VAL A 256 23.85 4.13 23.89
CA VAL A 256 23.79 2.97 24.78
C VAL A 256 22.35 2.51 24.87
N ILE A 257 22.04 1.29 24.38
CA ILE A 257 20.70 0.72 24.39
C ILE A 257 20.51 -0.37 25.47
N GLY A 258 21.61 -0.86 26.02
CA GLY A 258 21.59 -1.85 27.09
C GLY A 258 22.96 -2.05 27.71
N PHE A 259 23.02 -2.84 28.77
CA PHE A 259 24.27 -3.24 29.43
C PHE A 259 24.10 -4.57 30.14
N GLU A 260 25.22 -5.30 30.31
CA GLU A 260 25.32 -6.55 31.04
C GLU A 260 26.45 -6.43 32.06
N PHE A 261 26.18 -6.85 33.32
CA PHE A 261 27.14 -6.93 34.41
C PHE A 261 27.04 -8.29 35.08
N ASP A 262 28.20 -8.83 35.46
CA ASP A 262 28.26 -9.97 36.32
C ASP A 262 28.04 -9.54 37.79
N LEU A 263 26.97 -9.96 38.42
CA LEU A 263 26.67 -9.61 39.80
C LEU A 263 27.55 -10.36 40.81
N ASP A 264 28.03 -11.54 40.43
CA ASP A 264 28.81 -12.43 41.31
C ASP A 264 30.31 -12.16 41.25
N ILE A 265 30.77 -11.40 40.27
CA ILE A 265 32.21 -11.11 40.07
C ILE A 265 32.42 -9.60 40.21
N PRO A 266 32.92 -9.15 41.40
CA PRO A 266 33.24 -7.73 41.60
C PRO A 266 34.29 -7.28 40.57
N TYR A 267 34.10 -6.10 39.99
CA TYR A 267 35.03 -5.48 39.05
C TYR A 267 35.18 -6.25 37.70
N SER A 268 34.19 -7.08 37.37
CA SER A 268 34.14 -7.66 36.01
C SER A 268 34.01 -6.56 34.96
N SER A 269 34.49 -6.85 33.76
CA SER A 269 34.35 -5.94 32.62
C SER A 269 32.91 -5.88 32.16
N PRO A 270 32.21 -4.74 32.29
CA PRO A 270 30.83 -4.63 31.81
C PRO A 270 30.77 -4.63 30.30
N VAL A 271 29.69 -5.15 29.76
CA VAL A 271 29.40 -5.11 28.34
C VAL A 271 28.28 -4.09 28.12
N PHE A 272 28.55 -3.05 27.33
CA PHE A 272 27.54 -2.09 26.90
C PHE A 272 27.09 -2.43 25.49
N ILE A 273 25.80 -2.47 25.28
CA ILE A 273 25.20 -2.70 23.96
C ILE A 273 24.91 -1.33 23.37
N ILE A 274 25.51 -1.06 22.21
CA ILE A 274 25.44 0.21 21.54
C ILE A 274 24.70 0.03 20.22
N GLY A 275 23.77 0.92 19.91
CA GLY A 275 22.98 0.89 18.68
C GLY A 275 22.00 2.06 18.61
N GLU A 276 21.22 2.12 17.53
CA GLU A 276 20.23 3.18 17.33
C GLU A 276 18.86 2.79 17.87
N THR A 277 18.53 1.51 17.83
CA THR A 277 17.26 0.97 18.32
C THR A 277 17.50 -0.31 19.11
N ALA A 278 16.78 -0.51 20.19
CA ALA A 278 16.59 -1.84 20.79
C ALA A 278 15.95 -2.72 19.71
N GLY A 279 16.63 -3.81 19.36
CA GLY A 279 16.40 -4.65 18.19
C GLY A 279 14.99 -4.65 17.63
N TYR A 280 14.91 -4.47 16.33
CA TYR A 280 13.67 -4.51 15.55
C TYR A 280 12.84 -5.75 15.93
N SER A 281 11.74 -5.53 16.59
CA SER A 281 10.78 -6.60 16.88
C SER A 281 10.02 -6.87 15.58
N ARG A 282 10.16 -8.07 15.04
CA ARG A 282 9.37 -8.58 13.91
C ARG A 282 7.86 -8.47 14.13
N ILE A 283 7.45 -8.30 15.39
CA ILE A 283 6.08 -8.09 15.84
C ILE A 283 5.63 -6.66 15.54
N GLY A 284 6.48 -5.64 15.72
CA GLY A 284 6.16 -4.25 15.38
C GLY A 284 5.90 -4.03 13.88
N ASP A 285 6.63 -4.74 13.01
CA ASP A 285 6.40 -4.69 11.55
C ASP A 285 5.10 -5.40 11.12
N LEU A 286 4.61 -6.34 11.92
CA LEU A 286 3.33 -7.01 11.68
C LEU A 286 2.15 -6.17 12.18
N GLU A 287 2.31 -5.47 13.29
CA GLU A 287 1.28 -4.57 13.84
C GLU A 287 1.05 -3.35 12.94
N GLU A 288 2.12 -2.78 12.34
CA GLU A 288 1.99 -1.67 11.37
C GLU A 288 1.35 -2.06 10.03
N LYS A 289 1.26 -3.36 9.72
CA LYS A 289 0.59 -3.86 8.49
C LYS A 289 -0.89 -4.17 8.69
N ILE A 290 -1.37 -4.12 9.93
CA ILE A 290 -2.75 -4.46 10.32
C ILE A 290 -3.59 -3.18 10.53
N ASP A 291 -2.96 -2.03 10.74
CA ASP A 291 -3.59 -0.69 10.78
C ASP A 291 -3.63 -0.05 9.37
#